data_82695d8919eedcb4d0765851ee12dc1a
#
_entry.id   82695d8919eedcb4d0765851ee12dc1a
#
_cell.length_a   1.000
_cell.length_b   1.000
_cell.length_c   1.000
_cell.angle_alpha   90.00
_cell.angle_beta   90.00
_cell.angle_gamma   90.00
#
_symmetry.space_group_name_H-M   'P 1'
#
loop_
_entity.id
_entity.type
_entity.pdbx_description
1 polymer ?
#
loop_
_entity_poly.entity_id
_entity_poly.type
_entity_poly.pdbx_seq_one_letter_code
_entity_poly.pdbx_strand_id
1 'polypeptide(L)'
;MKKLLIYLIPVLAFCLLNITSCKDEAEELPRLFRPSFIASSCFAEGNSITLAWRTSGEATSYTVELSRDQTFQSEPAATQTVNNGKCTFTGLRYETGYYARVRANNESLDIISNWTEYSSLITTLTRIIPKVLYALDEHQITENSAVIEWRVSDQNPVDGVSIWQQENGTDEKHFDLSGSEIASGKYVISGLAPRTSYYVALTNSKAPEGAEKYNRQKFTTAGMPSGAVLVTDGVDLLSKIKEGMADDSQSSLIFQLKNGVDYYLSADGLPESSTGDIKLTKSIAFLANPGDRPTLYIRKGGFIIKPEVNNIPEINYFIVENVNVKEPIVSGGS
;
A
#
# COMPACT_ATOMS: atom_id res chain seq x y z
N MET A 1 61.08 -2.30 90.53
CA MET A 1 61.26 -2.28 89.12
C MET A 1 60.95 -3.63 88.42
N LYS A 2 61.13 -4.78 89.02
CA LYS A 2 60.86 -6.10 88.38
C LYS A 2 59.36 -6.41 88.23
N LYS A 3 58.44 -5.91 89.01
CA LYS A 3 56.99 -6.16 88.89
C LYS A 3 56.29 -5.38 87.74
N LEU A 4 56.85 -4.20 87.37
CA LEU A 4 56.28 -3.40 86.25
C LEU A 4 56.60 -3.99 84.87
N LEU A 5 57.72 -4.72 84.77
CA LEU A 5 58.15 -5.32 83.50
C LEU A 5 57.28 -6.56 83.10
N ILE A 6 56.72 -7.29 84.10
CA ILE A 6 55.88 -8.48 83.90
C ILE A 6 54.50 -8.13 83.31
N TYR A 7 53.97 -6.92 83.57
CA TYR A 7 52.69 -6.48 82.98
C TYR A 7 52.81 -5.79 81.60
N LEU A 8 54.04 -5.31 81.27
CA LEU A 8 54.26 -4.64 79.98
C LEU A 8 54.35 -5.64 78.80
N ILE A 9 54.89 -6.85 79.08
CA ILE A 9 55.05 -7.91 78.03
C ILE A 9 53.72 -8.44 77.53
N PRO A 10 52.68 -8.80 78.32
CA PRO A 10 51.42 -9.27 77.85
C PRO A 10 50.59 -8.14 77.13
N VAL A 11 50.71 -6.87 77.57
CA VAL A 11 50.03 -5.74 76.86
C VAL A 11 50.68 -5.46 75.56
N LEU A 12 51.99 -5.55 75.40
CA LEU A 12 52.66 -5.41 74.12
C LEU A 12 52.38 -6.57 73.18
N ALA A 13 52.28 -7.81 73.68
CA ALA A 13 51.89 -9.00 72.91
C ALA A 13 50.42 -8.93 72.43
N PHE A 14 49.51 -8.38 73.27
CA PHE A 14 48.12 -8.20 72.94
C PHE A 14 47.93 -7.08 71.88
N CYS A 15 48.73 -6.04 71.87
CA CYS A 15 48.75 -4.99 70.89
C CYS A 15 49.34 -5.49 69.54
N LEU A 16 50.32 -6.41 69.60
CA LEU A 16 50.88 -6.99 68.34
C LEU A 16 49.97 -8.05 67.64
N LEU A 17 49.06 -8.68 68.39
CA LEU A 17 48.08 -9.61 67.82
C LEU A 17 46.88 -8.94 67.15
N ASN A 18 46.66 -7.64 67.35
CA ASN A 18 45.57 -6.89 66.69
C ASN A 18 45.98 -6.17 65.41
N ILE A 19 47.22 -6.29 64.95
CA ILE A 19 47.67 -5.69 63.68
C ILE A 19 47.63 -6.71 62.47
N THR A 20 47.11 -7.89 62.71
CA THR A 20 46.63 -8.72 61.59
C THR A 20 45.18 -8.35 61.23
N SER A 21 44.92 -7.05 61.10
CA SER A 21 43.69 -6.58 60.56
C SER A 21 43.69 -6.85 59.07
N CYS A 22 42.88 -7.79 58.72
CA CYS A 22 42.16 -7.88 57.45
C CYS A 22 42.76 -7.07 56.27
N LYS A 23 43.61 -7.66 55.54
CA LYS A 23 43.54 -7.50 54.09
C LYS A 23 42.53 -8.53 53.59
N ASP A 24 41.27 -8.35 53.93
CA ASP A 24 40.22 -8.68 52.96
C ASP A 24 40.43 -7.67 51.84
N GLU A 25 41.31 -7.97 50.91
CA GLU A 25 41.14 -7.50 49.54
C GLU A 25 39.79 -8.09 49.13
N ALA A 26 38.72 -7.30 49.42
CA ALA A 26 37.46 -7.57 48.79
C ALA A 26 37.81 -7.58 47.28
N GLU A 27 37.82 -8.77 46.68
CA GLU A 27 37.88 -8.88 45.22
C GLU A 27 36.84 -7.92 44.70
N GLU A 28 37.27 -6.74 44.23
CA GLU A 28 36.34 -5.82 43.61
C GLU A 28 35.76 -6.58 42.41
N LEU A 29 34.51 -7.02 42.58
CA LEU A 29 33.80 -7.65 41.50
C LEU A 29 33.91 -6.77 40.26
N PRO A 30 34.36 -7.31 39.14
CA PRO A 30 34.54 -6.53 37.93
C PRO A 30 33.24 -5.80 37.59
N ARG A 31 33.31 -4.47 37.52
CA ARG A 31 32.16 -3.60 37.22
C ARG A 31 32.30 -2.99 35.85
N LEU A 32 31.26 -3.14 35.04
CA LEU A 32 31.21 -2.49 33.76
C LEU A 32 30.59 -1.09 33.89
N PHE A 33 31.31 -0.08 33.43
CA PHE A 33 30.82 1.30 33.46
C PHE A 33 29.68 1.48 32.43
N ARG A 34 28.68 2.28 32.86
CA ARG A 34 27.57 2.64 31.97
C ARG A 34 28.05 3.51 30.82
N PRO A 35 27.58 3.24 29.56
CA PRO A 35 27.82 4.15 28.44
C PRO A 35 27.20 5.53 28.72
N SER A 36 27.73 6.58 28.08
CA SER A 36 27.19 7.94 28.19
C SER A 36 26.87 8.46 26.79
N PHE A 37 25.63 8.82 26.53
CA PHE A 37 25.22 9.35 25.23
C PHE A 37 25.96 10.63 24.84
N ILE A 38 26.27 10.77 23.55
CA ILE A 38 26.82 11.98 22.96
C ILE A 38 25.64 12.71 22.30
N ALA A 39 25.00 13.61 23.04
CA ALA A 39 23.74 14.22 22.63
C ALA A 39 23.77 14.89 21.25
N SER A 40 24.87 15.52 20.88
CA SER A 40 25.05 16.15 19.56
C SER A 40 25.11 15.15 18.40
N SER A 41 25.24 13.86 18.69
CA SER A 41 25.34 12.77 17.70
C SER A 41 24.14 11.82 17.79
N CYS A 42 23.08 12.20 18.53
CA CYS A 42 21.82 11.49 18.62
C CYS A 42 20.74 12.32 17.90
N PHE A 43 20.21 11.80 16.79
CA PHE A 43 19.26 12.53 15.94
C PHE A 43 18.38 11.60 15.13
N ALA A 44 17.26 12.13 14.63
CA ALA A 44 16.40 11.48 13.67
C ALA A 44 16.65 12.01 12.26
N GLU A 45 16.59 11.12 11.26
CA GLU A 45 16.61 11.43 9.84
C GLU A 45 15.58 10.55 9.11
N GLY A 46 14.55 11.17 8.52
CA GLY A 46 13.41 10.45 7.96
C GLY A 46 12.75 9.57 9.02
N ASN A 47 12.72 8.26 8.78
CA ASN A 47 12.23 7.24 9.70
C ASN A 47 13.37 6.42 10.34
N SER A 48 14.53 7.02 10.49
CA SER A 48 15.71 6.44 11.14
C SER A 48 16.10 7.25 12.37
N ILE A 49 16.65 6.59 13.38
CA ILE A 49 17.23 7.22 14.56
C ILE A 49 18.67 6.72 14.72
N THR A 50 19.59 7.66 14.71
CA THR A 50 21.00 7.41 15.02
C THR A 50 21.28 7.79 16.47
N LEU A 51 21.96 6.88 17.19
CA LEU A 51 22.39 7.05 18.57
C LEU A 51 23.90 6.85 18.65
N ALA A 52 24.56 7.67 19.45
CA ALA A 52 25.99 7.55 19.70
C ALA A 52 26.30 7.76 21.18
N TRP A 53 27.30 7.05 21.70
CA TRP A 53 27.72 7.08 23.09
C TRP A 53 29.23 6.89 23.22
N ARG A 54 29.76 7.27 24.38
CA ARG A 54 31.15 6.99 24.75
C ARG A 54 31.25 5.53 25.18
N THR A 55 32.20 4.83 24.60
CA THR A 55 32.48 3.42 24.90
C THR A 55 33.20 3.24 26.21
N SER A 56 32.94 2.13 26.91
CA SER A 56 33.73 1.65 28.03
C SER A 56 34.85 0.75 27.49
N GLY A 57 36.07 0.87 28.04
CA GLY A 57 37.24 0.09 27.58
C GLY A 57 37.12 -1.41 27.81
N GLU A 58 36.25 -1.85 28.73
CA GLU A 58 36.05 -3.26 29.08
C GLU A 58 34.78 -3.87 28.40
N ALA A 59 34.01 -3.07 27.70
CA ALA A 59 32.82 -3.55 27.00
C ALA A 59 33.19 -4.25 25.71
N THR A 60 32.63 -5.44 25.49
CA THR A 60 32.76 -6.18 24.22
C THR A 60 31.61 -5.86 23.25
N SER A 61 30.43 -5.50 23.79
CA SER A 61 29.27 -5.11 23.02
C SER A 61 28.37 -4.15 23.79
N TYR A 62 27.39 -3.59 23.10
CA TYR A 62 26.37 -2.69 23.65
C TYR A 62 25.00 -3.12 23.20
N THR A 63 24.07 -3.29 24.15
CA THR A 63 22.64 -3.47 23.82
C THR A 63 21.98 -2.10 23.84
N VAL A 64 21.28 -1.78 22.76
CA VAL A 64 20.56 -0.51 22.56
C VAL A 64 19.10 -0.79 22.30
N GLU A 65 18.21 -0.08 22.95
CA GLU A 65 16.77 -0.24 22.80
C GLU A 65 16.09 1.09 22.53
N LEU A 66 15.09 1.03 21.65
CA LEU A 66 14.11 2.09 21.46
C LEU A 66 12.75 1.63 21.99
N SER A 67 12.04 2.50 22.68
CA SER A 67 10.69 2.26 23.17
C SER A 67 9.80 3.47 22.93
N ARG A 68 8.52 3.22 22.70
CA ARG A 68 7.47 4.27 22.71
C ARG A 68 6.99 4.58 24.13
N ASP A 69 7.33 3.70 25.06
CA ASP A 69 7.04 3.84 26.50
C ASP A 69 8.30 4.33 27.23
N GLN A 70 8.19 5.48 27.91
CA GLN A 70 9.28 6.08 28.69
C GLN A 70 9.78 5.15 29.80
N THR A 71 8.92 4.32 30.35
CA THR A 71 9.27 3.43 31.47
C THR A 71 9.96 2.14 31.02
N PHE A 72 9.99 1.85 29.71
CA PHE A 72 10.49 0.59 29.15
C PHE A 72 9.88 -0.67 29.81
N GLN A 73 8.63 -0.58 30.25
CA GLN A 73 7.87 -1.74 30.79
C GLN A 73 7.24 -2.56 29.68
N SER A 74 6.96 -1.93 28.54
CA SER A 74 6.47 -2.60 27.33
C SER A 74 7.64 -3.19 26.54
N GLU A 75 7.35 -4.15 25.66
CA GLU A 75 8.33 -4.67 24.72
C GLU A 75 8.97 -3.52 23.90
N PRO A 76 10.30 -3.47 23.78
CA PRO A 76 10.96 -2.44 22.98
C PRO A 76 10.48 -2.43 21.53
N ALA A 77 10.31 -1.26 20.96
CA ALA A 77 9.96 -1.09 19.55
C ALA A 77 11.07 -1.58 18.61
N ALA A 78 12.32 -1.49 19.06
CA ALA A 78 13.48 -2.04 18.37
C ALA A 78 14.63 -2.27 19.36
N THR A 79 15.42 -3.32 19.11
CA THR A 79 16.62 -3.66 19.89
C THR A 79 17.75 -4.01 18.94
N GLN A 80 18.95 -3.51 19.23
CA GLN A 80 20.19 -3.87 18.51
C GLN A 80 21.31 -4.14 19.49
N THR A 81 22.20 -5.09 19.14
CA THR A 81 23.48 -5.29 19.82
C THR A 81 24.60 -4.95 18.85
N VAL A 82 25.50 -4.05 19.26
CA VAL A 82 26.61 -3.55 18.45
C VAL A 82 27.90 -3.56 19.26
N ASN A 83 29.05 -3.63 18.60
CA ASN A 83 30.37 -3.65 19.24
C ASN A 83 31.10 -2.30 19.21
N ASN A 84 30.44 -1.25 18.79
CA ASN A 84 30.98 0.10 18.74
C ASN A 84 30.07 1.11 19.43
N GLY A 85 30.49 2.38 19.52
CA GLY A 85 29.78 3.44 20.23
C GLY A 85 28.68 4.13 19.43
N LYS A 86 28.12 3.48 18.39
CA LYS A 86 27.10 4.05 17.53
C LYS A 86 26.19 2.97 16.95
N CYS A 87 24.89 3.26 16.85
CA CYS A 87 23.96 2.45 16.06
C CYS A 87 22.94 3.33 15.34
N THR A 88 22.32 2.78 14.31
CA THR A 88 21.21 3.41 13.58
C THR A 88 20.07 2.43 13.43
N PHE A 89 18.92 2.78 13.96
CA PHE A 89 17.66 2.08 13.73
C PHE A 89 17.01 2.65 12.47
N THR A 90 16.59 1.80 11.57
CA THR A 90 15.94 2.17 10.30
C THR A 90 14.55 1.55 10.23
N GLY A 91 13.70 2.04 9.31
CA GLY A 91 12.37 1.48 9.12
C GLY A 91 11.41 1.74 10.27
N LEU A 92 11.66 2.75 11.08
CA LEU A 92 10.80 3.14 12.19
C LEU A 92 9.51 3.80 11.67
N ARG A 93 8.50 3.84 12.51
CA ARG A 93 7.27 4.58 12.19
C ARG A 93 7.58 6.08 12.12
N TYR A 94 7.04 6.74 11.09
CA TYR A 94 7.16 8.19 10.93
C TYR A 94 6.39 8.95 12.02
N GLU A 95 6.76 10.20 12.27
CA GLU A 95 6.11 11.14 13.22
C GLU A 95 5.89 10.52 14.61
N THR A 96 6.80 9.64 15.02
CA THR A 96 6.68 8.87 16.25
C THR A 96 7.84 9.17 17.17
N GLY A 97 7.53 9.47 18.43
CA GLY A 97 8.52 9.67 19.50
C GLY A 97 9.04 8.35 20.04
N TYR A 98 10.34 8.29 20.24
CA TYR A 98 11.03 7.15 20.82
C TYR A 98 11.93 7.59 21.99
N TYR A 99 11.87 6.86 23.08
CA TYR A 99 12.84 6.87 24.16
C TYR A 99 13.93 5.87 23.83
N ALA A 100 15.17 6.19 24.23
CA ALA A 100 16.32 5.34 23.95
C ALA A 100 17.08 5.01 25.22
N ARG A 101 17.61 3.79 25.31
CA ARG A 101 18.55 3.39 26.37
C ARG A 101 19.65 2.50 25.83
N VAL A 102 20.80 2.52 26.49
CA VAL A 102 21.97 1.71 26.14
C VAL A 102 22.60 1.13 27.39
N ARG A 103 23.10 -0.10 27.31
CA ARG A 103 23.96 -0.72 28.31
C ARG A 103 25.17 -1.37 27.64
N ALA A 104 26.25 -1.47 28.39
CA ALA A 104 27.46 -2.18 28.02
C ALA A 104 27.35 -3.64 28.46
N ASN A 105 27.93 -4.55 27.66
CA ASN A 105 28.04 -5.97 27.94
C ASN A 105 29.51 -6.36 27.83
N ASN A 106 29.94 -7.31 28.66
CA ASN A 106 31.21 -8.03 28.53
C ASN A 106 30.90 -9.53 28.61
N GLU A 107 30.84 -10.16 27.45
CA GLU A 107 30.48 -11.57 27.34
C GLU A 107 31.52 -12.51 27.95
N SER A 108 32.80 -12.12 27.96
CA SER A 108 33.90 -12.92 28.50
C SER A 108 33.84 -13.02 30.04
N LEU A 109 33.29 -12.01 30.70
CA LEU A 109 33.16 -11.94 32.15
C LEU A 109 31.73 -12.17 32.63
N ASP A 110 30.77 -12.36 31.71
CA ASP A 110 29.33 -12.49 31.98
C ASP A 110 28.79 -11.32 32.84
N ILE A 111 29.21 -10.11 32.53
CA ILE A 111 28.78 -8.90 33.24
C ILE A 111 28.11 -7.92 32.30
N ILE A 112 27.12 -7.22 32.82
CA ILE A 112 26.38 -6.15 32.13
C ILE A 112 26.36 -4.90 33.02
N SER A 113 26.39 -3.72 32.38
CA SER A 113 26.19 -2.48 33.08
C SER A 113 24.71 -2.19 33.37
N ASN A 114 24.42 -1.26 34.27
CA ASN A 114 23.10 -0.66 34.31
C ASN A 114 22.80 0.10 33.01
N TRP A 115 21.51 0.27 32.72
CA TRP A 115 21.05 1.07 31.59
C TRP A 115 21.40 2.56 31.78
N THR A 116 21.74 3.21 30.68
CA THR A 116 21.73 4.66 30.55
C THR A 116 20.60 5.03 29.60
N GLU A 117 19.71 5.88 30.08
CA GLU A 117 18.60 6.41 29.28
C GLU A 117 19.03 7.71 28.62
N TYR A 118 18.59 7.91 27.38
CA TYR A 118 18.72 9.20 26.71
C TYR A 118 17.70 10.17 27.26
N SER A 119 18.15 11.39 27.62
CA SER A 119 17.37 12.35 28.37
C SER A 119 16.19 12.99 27.64
N SER A 120 16.11 12.81 26.34
CA SER A 120 15.12 13.47 25.48
C SER A 120 14.39 12.48 24.59
N LEU A 121 13.13 12.77 24.30
CA LEU A 121 12.38 12.07 23.27
C LEU A 121 12.95 12.40 21.89
N ILE A 122 13.20 11.39 21.06
CA ILE A 122 13.64 11.57 19.67
C ILE A 122 12.46 11.23 18.76
N THR A 123 11.99 12.20 17.99
CA THR A 123 10.85 12.01 17.11
C THR A 123 11.31 11.86 15.66
N THR A 124 10.89 10.79 15.01
CA THR A 124 11.10 10.59 13.55
C THR A 124 10.39 11.67 12.75
N LEU A 125 10.91 11.96 11.56
CA LEU A 125 10.41 13.07 10.75
C LEU A 125 9.09 12.72 10.06
N THR A 126 8.42 13.75 9.52
CA THR A 126 7.24 13.62 8.67
C THR A 126 7.60 12.91 7.36
N ARG A 127 6.76 11.97 6.95
CA ARG A 127 6.96 11.25 5.68
C ARG A 127 6.68 12.15 4.48
N ILE A 128 7.63 12.20 3.57
CA ILE A 128 7.39 12.72 2.22
C ILE A 128 6.74 11.60 1.41
N ILE A 129 5.44 11.74 1.10
CA ILE A 129 4.69 10.71 0.37
C ILE A 129 5.04 10.79 -1.12
N PRO A 130 5.66 9.74 -1.72
CA PRO A 130 5.96 9.73 -3.14
C PRO A 130 4.67 9.77 -3.98
N LYS A 131 4.68 10.55 -5.07
CA LYS A 131 3.60 10.58 -6.05
C LYS A 131 3.82 9.45 -7.07
N VAL A 132 3.27 8.29 -6.80
CA VAL A 132 3.39 7.08 -7.63
C VAL A 132 2.16 6.88 -8.49
N LEU A 133 0.97 7.13 -7.93
CA LEU A 133 -0.32 7.03 -8.60
C LEU A 133 -0.48 8.19 -9.57
N TYR A 134 -0.79 7.89 -10.84
CA TYR A 134 -1.15 8.90 -11.84
C TYR A 134 -2.54 9.48 -11.57
N ALA A 135 -2.79 10.70 -12.06
CA ALA A 135 -4.12 11.28 -12.00
C ALA A 135 -5.08 10.42 -12.81
N LEU A 136 -6.25 10.13 -12.25
CA LEU A 136 -7.28 9.40 -12.96
C LEU A 136 -7.92 10.34 -14.00
N ASP A 137 -7.94 9.86 -15.24
CA ASP A 137 -8.65 10.50 -16.35
C ASP A 137 -10.14 10.09 -16.34
N GLU A 138 -11.03 10.97 -16.77
CA GLU A 138 -12.46 10.67 -16.89
C GLU A 138 -12.75 9.49 -17.81
N HIS A 139 -11.92 9.26 -18.84
CA HIS A 139 -12.01 8.10 -19.73
C HIS A 139 -11.61 6.77 -19.08
N GLN A 140 -10.95 6.83 -17.91
CA GLN A 140 -10.58 5.66 -17.12
C GLN A 140 -11.64 5.31 -16.07
N ILE A 141 -12.71 6.10 -15.96
CA ILE A 141 -13.74 5.95 -14.94
C ILE A 141 -15.08 5.70 -15.63
N THR A 142 -15.75 4.60 -15.27
CA THR A 142 -17.10 4.29 -15.71
C THR A 142 -18.09 4.32 -14.56
N GLU A 143 -19.32 3.89 -14.80
CA GLU A 143 -20.34 3.80 -13.77
C GLU A 143 -20.07 2.75 -12.71
N ASN A 144 -19.24 1.74 -12.99
CA ASN A 144 -18.99 0.61 -12.09
C ASN A 144 -17.53 0.16 -12.03
N SER A 145 -16.61 0.87 -12.69
CA SER A 145 -15.19 0.53 -12.68
C SER A 145 -14.28 1.76 -12.80
N ALA A 146 -13.02 1.59 -12.43
CA ALA A 146 -11.96 2.57 -12.64
C ALA A 146 -10.65 1.87 -12.99
N VAL A 147 -9.89 2.47 -13.92
CA VAL A 147 -8.54 2.03 -14.27
C VAL A 147 -7.55 2.81 -13.43
N ILE A 148 -6.75 2.12 -12.66
CA ILE A 148 -5.71 2.67 -11.80
C ILE A 148 -4.37 2.44 -12.48
N GLU A 149 -3.64 3.51 -12.75
CA GLU A 149 -2.33 3.45 -13.40
C GLU A 149 -1.27 4.15 -12.55
N TRP A 150 -0.06 3.59 -12.54
CA TRP A 150 1.02 4.11 -11.73
C TRP A 150 2.39 3.97 -12.37
N ARG A 151 3.34 4.72 -11.80
CA ARG A 151 4.74 4.64 -12.18
C ARG A 151 5.39 3.41 -11.56
N VAL A 152 5.76 2.43 -12.38
CA VAL A 152 6.54 1.27 -11.94
C VAL A 152 7.97 1.69 -11.61
N SER A 153 8.44 1.36 -10.40
CA SER A 153 9.77 1.72 -9.92
C SER A 153 10.21 0.83 -8.76
N ASP A 154 11.46 0.38 -8.78
CA ASP A 154 12.06 -0.38 -7.66
C ASP A 154 12.22 0.46 -6.39
N GLN A 155 12.33 1.79 -6.52
CA GLN A 155 12.43 2.69 -5.37
C GLN A 155 11.10 2.85 -4.62
N ASN A 156 9.99 2.67 -5.32
CA ASN A 156 8.64 2.77 -4.75
C ASN A 156 7.82 1.56 -5.22
N PRO A 157 8.12 0.37 -4.71
CA PRO A 157 7.42 -0.85 -5.13
C PRO A 157 5.97 -0.79 -4.70
N VAL A 158 5.08 -1.26 -5.58
CA VAL A 158 3.64 -1.35 -5.36
C VAL A 158 3.26 -2.82 -5.40
N ASP A 159 2.52 -3.30 -4.42
CA ASP A 159 2.03 -4.67 -4.33
C ASP A 159 0.52 -4.77 -4.11
N GLY A 160 -0.16 -3.63 -3.92
CA GLY A 160 -1.60 -3.61 -3.73
C GLY A 160 -2.25 -2.27 -4.08
N VAL A 161 -3.58 -2.32 -4.14
CA VAL A 161 -4.47 -1.17 -4.33
C VAL A 161 -5.52 -1.17 -3.22
N SER A 162 -5.72 -0.04 -2.58
CA SER A 162 -6.80 0.14 -1.60
C SER A 162 -7.80 1.15 -2.10
N ILE A 163 -9.10 0.89 -1.88
CA ILE A 163 -10.21 1.78 -2.22
C ILE A 163 -11.17 1.91 -1.04
N TRP A 164 -11.73 3.10 -0.85
CA TRP A 164 -12.72 3.38 0.21
C TRP A 164 -13.58 4.58 -0.15
N GLN A 165 -14.73 4.74 0.53
CA GLN A 165 -15.65 5.88 0.31
C GLN A 165 -15.56 6.91 1.43
N GLN A 166 -15.45 6.45 2.68
CA GLN A 166 -15.38 7.33 3.84
C GLN A 166 -13.99 7.93 3.99
N GLU A 167 -13.90 9.22 4.25
CA GLU A 167 -12.62 9.93 4.33
C GLU A 167 -11.64 9.36 5.37
N ASN A 168 -12.17 8.77 6.44
CA ASN A 168 -11.40 8.12 7.50
C ASN A 168 -10.94 6.69 7.15
N GLY A 169 -11.36 6.15 6.00
CA GLY A 169 -10.95 4.83 5.51
C GLY A 169 -11.53 3.63 6.28
N THR A 170 -12.60 3.81 7.08
CA THR A 170 -13.20 2.71 7.86
C THR A 170 -13.85 1.63 7.01
N ASP A 171 -14.14 1.91 5.74
CA ASP A 171 -14.74 1.01 4.75
C ASP A 171 -13.73 0.55 3.69
N GLU A 172 -12.43 0.62 4.00
CA GLU A 172 -11.37 0.27 3.08
C GLU A 172 -11.46 -1.20 2.62
N LYS A 173 -11.32 -1.37 1.30
CA LYS A 173 -11.11 -2.66 0.64
C LYS A 173 -9.74 -2.67 0.01
N HIS A 174 -8.99 -3.73 0.26
CA HIS A 174 -7.65 -3.96 -0.27
C HIS A 174 -7.67 -5.06 -1.34
N PHE A 175 -6.84 -4.89 -2.37
CA PHE A 175 -6.63 -5.83 -3.46
C PHE A 175 -5.14 -6.07 -3.61
N ASP A 176 -4.72 -7.32 -3.46
CA ASP A 176 -3.36 -7.75 -3.79
C ASP A 176 -3.19 -7.79 -5.31
N LEU A 177 -2.06 -7.30 -5.80
CA LEU A 177 -1.75 -7.27 -7.22
C LEU A 177 -1.00 -8.52 -7.66
N SER A 178 -1.36 -9.06 -8.82
CA SER A 178 -0.60 -10.11 -9.50
C SER A 178 0.72 -9.57 -10.05
N GLY A 179 1.69 -10.45 -10.30
CA GLY A 179 2.97 -10.05 -10.90
C GLY A 179 2.82 -9.37 -12.27
N SER A 180 1.81 -9.71 -13.06
CA SER A 180 1.52 -9.08 -14.35
C SER A 180 0.97 -7.66 -14.18
N GLU A 181 0.11 -7.42 -13.19
CA GLU A 181 -0.42 -6.10 -12.88
C GLU A 181 0.67 -5.17 -12.33
N ILE A 182 1.52 -5.68 -11.43
CA ILE A 182 2.69 -4.95 -10.93
C ILE A 182 3.59 -4.53 -12.09
N ALA A 183 3.92 -5.46 -12.99
CA ALA A 183 4.81 -5.19 -14.11
C ALA A 183 4.20 -4.22 -15.14
N SER A 184 2.89 -4.29 -15.35
CA SER A 184 2.18 -3.37 -16.26
C SER A 184 1.94 -1.99 -15.68
N GLY A 185 1.99 -1.82 -14.36
CA GLY A 185 1.64 -0.58 -13.68
C GLY A 185 0.17 -0.19 -13.82
N LYS A 186 -0.72 -1.21 -13.91
CA LYS A 186 -2.13 -1.01 -14.21
C LYS A 186 -3.02 -2.04 -13.51
N TYR A 187 -4.13 -1.57 -12.95
CA TYR A 187 -5.16 -2.41 -12.33
C TYR A 187 -6.56 -1.86 -12.62
N VAL A 188 -7.53 -2.73 -12.83
CA VAL A 188 -8.93 -2.36 -13.03
C VAL A 188 -9.74 -2.73 -11.82
N ILE A 189 -10.24 -1.73 -11.11
CA ILE A 189 -11.21 -1.93 -10.04
C ILE A 189 -12.59 -2.02 -10.67
N SER A 190 -13.35 -3.06 -10.34
CA SER A 190 -14.72 -3.27 -10.83
C SER A 190 -15.70 -3.46 -9.68
N GLY A 191 -17.01 -3.42 -10.00
CA GLY A 191 -18.08 -3.58 -9.00
C GLY A 191 -18.30 -2.34 -8.15
N LEU A 192 -17.91 -1.18 -8.63
CA LEU A 192 -18.17 0.10 -7.99
C LEU A 192 -19.64 0.51 -8.15
N ALA A 193 -20.16 1.30 -7.21
CA ALA A 193 -21.50 1.86 -7.32
C ALA A 193 -21.50 3.11 -8.22
N PRO A 194 -22.51 3.30 -9.07
CA PRO A 194 -22.63 4.48 -9.91
C PRO A 194 -22.78 5.78 -9.10
N ARG A 195 -22.30 6.90 -9.65
CA ARG A 195 -22.37 8.25 -9.05
C ARG A 195 -21.83 8.31 -7.63
N THR A 196 -20.85 7.48 -7.34
CA THR A 196 -20.31 7.33 -5.98
C THR A 196 -18.86 7.80 -5.94
N SER A 197 -18.54 8.60 -4.94
CA SER A 197 -17.16 9.07 -4.73
C SER A 197 -16.35 8.03 -3.97
N TYR A 198 -15.13 7.81 -4.44
CA TYR A 198 -14.14 6.89 -3.88
C TYR A 198 -12.80 7.59 -3.68
N TYR A 199 -12.08 7.13 -2.69
CA TYR A 199 -10.64 7.36 -2.57
C TYR A 199 -9.90 6.10 -3.00
N VAL A 200 -8.77 6.27 -3.63
CA VAL A 200 -7.87 5.18 -4.02
C VAL A 200 -6.44 5.52 -3.65
N ALA A 201 -5.70 4.54 -3.19
CA ALA A 201 -4.26 4.63 -2.98
C ALA A 201 -3.58 3.31 -3.37
N LEU A 202 -2.35 3.40 -3.84
CA LEU A 202 -1.47 2.27 -4.01
C LEU A 202 -0.81 1.91 -2.67
N THR A 203 -0.48 0.66 -2.48
CA THR A 203 0.12 0.15 -1.25
C THR A 203 1.42 -0.59 -1.48
N ASN A 204 2.22 -0.64 -0.42
CA ASN A 204 3.40 -1.47 -0.29
C ASN A 204 3.37 -2.14 1.08
N SER A 205 3.07 -3.42 1.13
CA SER A 205 2.96 -4.22 2.35
C SER A 205 4.27 -4.34 3.13
N LYS A 206 5.42 -4.11 2.48
CA LYS A 206 6.76 -4.15 3.08
C LYS A 206 7.23 -2.81 3.63
N ALA A 207 6.42 -1.76 3.47
CA ALA A 207 6.75 -0.45 4.03
C ALA A 207 6.63 -0.44 5.56
N PRO A 208 7.33 0.45 6.26
CA PRO A 208 7.15 0.62 7.70
C PRO A 208 5.71 0.91 8.09
N GLU A 209 5.32 0.52 9.30
CA GLU A 209 3.99 0.78 9.86
C GLU A 209 3.57 2.24 9.71
N GLY A 210 2.40 2.48 9.11
CA GLY A 210 1.87 3.81 8.81
C GLY A 210 2.47 4.47 7.55
N ALA A 211 3.32 3.73 6.80
CA ALA A 211 3.89 4.18 5.54
C ALA A 211 3.50 3.30 4.35
N GLU A 212 2.54 2.41 4.52
CA GLU A 212 2.15 1.42 3.52
C GLU A 212 1.48 2.05 2.30
N LYS A 213 0.81 3.21 2.46
CA LYS A 213 0.06 3.87 1.38
C LYS A 213 0.87 4.98 0.73
N TYR A 214 0.80 5.05 -0.59
CA TYR A 214 1.28 6.17 -1.39
C TYR A 214 0.26 7.32 -1.45
N ASN A 215 0.45 8.25 -2.40
CA ASN A 215 -0.48 9.35 -2.59
C ASN A 215 -1.90 8.85 -2.92
N ARG A 216 -2.89 9.34 -2.17
CA ARG A 216 -4.30 9.05 -2.45
C ARG A 216 -4.85 10.01 -3.49
N GLN A 217 -5.83 9.53 -4.24
CA GLN A 217 -6.65 10.34 -5.12
C GLN A 217 -8.14 10.10 -4.86
N LYS A 218 -8.94 11.09 -5.16
CA LYS A 218 -10.40 11.00 -5.10
C LYS A 218 -10.95 11.03 -6.52
N PHE A 219 -11.90 10.15 -6.80
CA PHE A 219 -12.65 10.14 -8.05
C PHE A 219 -14.12 9.83 -7.79
N THR A 220 -14.96 10.09 -8.77
CA THR A 220 -16.40 9.76 -8.70
C THR A 220 -16.76 8.96 -9.93
N THR A 221 -17.41 7.82 -9.75
CA THR A 221 -17.89 6.98 -10.84
C THR A 221 -18.93 7.72 -11.66
N ALA A 222 -18.96 7.41 -12.96
CA ALA A 222 -19.96 7.93 -13.86
C ALA A 222 -21.38 7.50 -13.45
N GLY A 223 -22.39 8.20 -13.90
CA GLY A 223 -23.78 7.75 -13.80
C GLY A 223 -24.07 6.70 -14.87
N MET A 224 -24.79 5.64 -14.52
CA MET A 224 -25.38 4.82 -15.59
C MET A 224 -26.29 5.70 -16.44
N PRO A 225 -26.14 5.66 -17.77
CA PRO A 225 -27.11 6.30 -18.64
C PRO A 225 -28.51 5.74 -18.36
N SER A 226 -29.47 6.61 -18.22
CA SER A 226 -30.86 6.18 -17.97
C SER A 226 -31.33 5.25 -19.09
N GLY A 227 -31.85 4.08 -18.74
CA GLY A 227 -32.32 3.11 -19.71
C GLY A 227 -31.27 2.16 -20.30
N ALA A 228 -30.05 2.14 -19.75
CA ALA A 228 -29.04 1.19 -20.20
C ALA A 228 -29.44 -0.26 -19.91
N VAL A 229 -29.31 -1.13 -20.92
CA VAL A 229 -29.56 -2.57 -20.85
C VAL A 229 -28.22 -3.30 -20.78
N LEU A 230 -27.99 -4.06 -19.71
CA LEU A 230 -26.82 -4.92 -19.60
C LEU A 230 -26.96 -6.12 -20.53
N VAL A 231 -26.00 -6.30 -21.43
CA VAL A 231 -25.93 -7.42 -22.36
C VAL A 231 -24.83 -8.37 -21.92
N THR A 232 -25.23 -9.56 -21.50
CA THR A 232 -24.32 -10.62 -21.03
C THR A 232 -24.02 -11.61 -22.17
N ASP A 233 -23.13 -12.56 -21.89
CA ASP A 233 -22.81 -13.64 -22.80
C ASP A 233 -24.07 -14.48 -23.17
N GLY A 234 -24.18 -14.91 -24.45
CA GLY A 234 -25.31 -15.68 -24.95
C GLY A 234 -26.58 -14.87 -25.25
N VAL A 235 -26.57 -13.56 -25.04
CA VAL A 235 -27.71 -12.70 -25.41
C VAL A 235 -27.67 -12.37 -26.91
N ASP A 236 -28.77 -12.57 -27.60
CA ASP A 236 -28.91 -12.10 -28.98
C ASP A 236 -29.08 -10.57 -29.04
N LEU A 237 -27.97 -9.88 -29.19
CA LEU A 237 -27.93 -8.42 -29.23
C LEU A 237 -28.73 -7.86 -30.41
N LEU A 238 -28.76 -8.56 -31.57
CA LEU A 238 -29.52 -8.10 -32.73
C LEU A 238 -31.03 -8.10 -32.46
N SER A 239 -31.56 -9.16 -31.83
CA SER A 239 -32.95 -9.20 -31.42
C SER A 239 -33.28 -8.08 -30.43
N LYS A 240 -32.41 -7.81 -29.46
CA LYS A 240 -32.57 -6.70 -28.51
C LYS A 240 -32.57 -5.32 -29.20
N ILE A 241 -31.76 -5.13 -30.21
CA ILE A 241 -31.75 -3.90 -31.03
C ILE A 241 -33.10 -3.77 -31.77
N LYS A 242 -33.55 -4.85 -32.44
CA LYS A 242 -34.83 -4.83 -33.17
C LYS A 242 -36.02 -4.58 -32.26
N GLU A 243 -36.09 -5.25 -31.11
CA GLU A 243 -37.13 -5.03 -30.10
C GLU A 243 -37.15 -3.56 -29.65
N GLY A 244 -35.97 -3.03 -29.27
CA GLY A 244 -35.87 -1.64 -28.79
C GLY A 244 -36.16 -0.60 -29.88
N MET A 245 -35.81 -0.86 -31.14
CA MET A 245 -36.17 0.03 -32.26
C MET A 245 -37.69 0.06 -32.50
N ALA A 246 -38.40 -1.03 -32.20
CA ALA A 246 -39.85 -1.14 -32.34
C ALA A 246 -40.62 -0.64 -31.12
N ASP A 247 -39.97 -0.42 -29.97
CA ASP A 247 -40.62 0.04 -28.72
C ASP A 247 -40.72 1.58 -28.70
N ASP A 248 -41.87 2.12 -29.04
CA ASP A 248 -42.09 3.57 -29.06
C ASP A 248 -42.00 4.27 -27.72
N SER A 249 -41.94 3.54 -26.61
CA SER A 249 -41.76 4.09 -25.26
C SER A 249 -40.33 4.54 -25.01
N GLN A 250 -39.36 4.09 -25.79
CA GLN A 250 -37.94 4.41 -25.67
C GLN A 250 -37.51 5.39 -26.77
N SER A 251 -36.90 6.49 -26.35
CA SER A 251 -36.34 7.49 -27.29
C SER A 251 -34.92 7.17 -27.78
N SER A 252 -34.22 6.28 -27.06
CA SER A 252 -32.86 5.85 -27.37
C SER A 252 -32.58 4.47 -26.81
N LEU A 253 -31.58 3.78 -27.36
CA LEU A 253 -31.12 2.48 -26.89
C LEU A 253 -29.68 2.61 -26.39
N ILE A 254 -29.43 2.11 -25.21
CA ILE A 254 -28.09 2.09 -24.61
C ILE A 254 -27.79 0.66 -24.15
N PHE A 255 -26.78 0.05 -24.74
CA PHE A 255 -26.35 -1.31 -24.42
C PHE A 255 -25.00 -1.28 -23.70
N GLN A 256 -24.96 -1.80 -22.47
CA GLN A 256 -23.74 -2.06 -21.73
C GLN A 256 -23.28 -3.48 -22.04
N LEU A 257 -22.22 -3.62 -22.84
CA LEU A 257 -21.69 -4.90 -23.28
C LEU A 257 -20.73 -5.48 -22.23
N LYS A 258 -20.78 -6.79 -22.01
CA LYS A 258 -19.85 -7.49 -21.12
C LYS A 258 -18.47 -7.57 -21.77
N ASN A 259 -17.43 -7.22 -21.03
CA ASN A 259 -16.04 -7.32 -21.45
C ASN A 259 -15.65 -8.76 -21.85
N GLY A 260 -14.76 -8.88 -22.84
CA GLY A 260 -14.25 -10.16 -23.33
C GLY A 260 -15.25 -11.02 -24.11
N VAL A 261 -16.43 -10.47 -24.48
CA VAL A 261 -17.47 -11.20 -25.23
C VAL A 261 -17.53 -10.70 -26.68
N ASP A 262 -17.71 -11.64 -27.59
CA ASP A 262 -17.94 -11.37 -29.02
C ASP A 262 -19.43 -11.34 -29.31
N TYR A 263 -19.92 -10.23 -29.89
CA TYR A 263 -21.31 -10.02 -30.26
C TYR A 263 -21.45 -9.97 -31.80
N TYR A 264 -22.34 -10.75 -32.34
CA TYR A 264 -22.55 -10.83 -33.78
C TYR A 264 -23.88 -10.18 -34.19
N LEU A 265 -23.79 -9.11 -35.00
CA LEU A 265 -24.94 -8.43 -35.54
C LEU A 265 -25.21 -8.97 -36.94
N SER A 266 -25.85 -10.14 -37.05
CA SER A 266 -26.26 -10.72 -38.31
C SER A 266 -27.74 -11.02 -38.32
N ALA A 267 -28.41 -10.79 -39.45
CA ALA A 267 -29.85 -10.93 -39.55
C ALA A 267 -30.40 -12.35 -39.28
N ASP A 268 -29.60 -13.39 -39.50
CA ASP A 268 -30.07 -14.78 -39.43
C ASP A 268 -29.12 -15.71 -38.68
N GLY A 269 -28.13 -15.20 -37.96
CA GLY A 269 -27.11 -16.05 -37.32
C GLY A 269 -26.22 -16.81 -38.29
N LEU A 270 -26.44 -16.68 -39.59
CA LEU A 270 -25.69 -17.36 -40.64
C LEU A 270 -24.75 -16.43 -41.42
N PRO A 271 -23.57 -16.92 -41.78
CA PRO A 271 -22.53 -16.12 -42.41
C PRO A 271 -22.88 -15.55 -43.81
N GLU A 272 -23.80 -16.07 -44.53
CA GLU A 272 -23.86 -15.90 -45.95
C GLU A 272 -25.10 -15.22 -46.54
N SER A 273 -26.16 -15.02 -45.79
CA SER A 273 -27.37 -14.42 -46.33
C SER A 273 -27.73 -13.15 -45.61
N SER A 274 -27.35 -12.03 -46.14
CA SER A 274 -28.29 -10.92 -46.07
C SER A 274 -27.65 -9.58 -46.38
N THR A 275 -28.30 -8.91 -47.13
CA THR A 275 -28.66 -7.48 -47.02
C THR A 275 -29.18 -7.14 -45.61
N GLY A 276 -28.34 -7.42 -44.59
CA GLY A 276 -28.70 -7.31 -43.17
C GLY A 276 -28.52 -5.89 -42.63
N ASP A 277 -29.08 -4.90 -43.32
CA ASP A 277 -29.12 -3.54 -42.83
C ASP A 277 -29.92 -3.44 -41.55
N ILE A 278 -29.29 -2.97 -40.48
CA ILE A 278 -29.98 -2.62 -39.26
C ILE A 278 -30.49 -1.19 -39.38
N LYS A 279 -31.78 -1.06 -39.62
CA LYS A 279 -32.42 0.26 -39.77
C LYS A 279 -32.51 0.93 -38.40
N LEU A 280 -31.81 2.03 -38.25
CA LEU A 280 -31.90 2.88 -37.06
C LEU A 280 -33.07 3.86 -37.17
N THR A 281 -33.95 3.82 -36.19
CA THR A 281 -35.05 4.76 -36.00
C THR A 281 -34.85 5.62 -34.75
N LYS A 282 -33.87 5.31 -33.93
CA LYS A 282 -33.54 5.98 -32.66
C LYS A 282 -32.03 6.08 -32.44
N SER A 283 -31.62 6.94 -31.55
CA SER A 283 -30.24 7.01 -31.08
C SER A 283 -29.82 5.70 -30.42
N ILE A 284 -28.57 5.27 -30.62
CA ILE A 284 -28.04 4.04 -30.06
C ILE A 284 -26.62 4.25 -29.50
N ALA A 285 -26.32 3.60 -28.40
CA ALA A 285 -25.00 3.54 -27.81
C ALA A 285 -24.62 2.11 -27.44
N PHE A 286 -23.37 1.72 -27.76
CA PHE A 286 -22.72 0.50 -27.32
C PHE A 286 -21.56 0.90 -26.42
N LEU A 287 -21.66 0.57 -25.15
CA LEU A 287 -20.71 0.94 -24.11
C LEU A 287 -20.09 -0.32 -23.51
N ALA A 288 -18.82 -0.28 -23.16
CA ALA A 288 -18.20 -1.31 -22.35
C ALA A 288 -17.26 -0.70 -21.32
N ASN A 289 -16.98 -1.47 -20.28
CA ASN A 289 -16.03 -1.05 -19.26
C ASN A 289 -14.59 -1.06 -19.81
N PRO A 290 -13.68 -0.25 -19.27
CA PRO A 290 -12.27 -0.38 -19.58
C PRO A 290 -11.76 -1.79 -19.26
N GLY A 291 -10.81 -2.26 -20.06
CA GLY A 291 -10.22 -3.61 -19.91
C GLY A 291 -10.26 -4.41 -21.19
N ASP A 292 -10.57 -5.69 -21.10
CA ASP A 292 -10.70 -6.58 -22.27
C ASP A 292 -11.96 -6.21 -23.07
N ARG A 293 -11.75 -5.46 -24.15
CA ARG A 293 -12.86 -4.87 -24.91
C ARG A 293 -13.69 -5.95 -25.61
N PRO A 294 -15.04 -5.93 -25.49
CA PRO A 294 -15.90 -6.76 -26.28
C PRO A 294 -15.75 -6.43 -27.76
N THR A 295 -15.98 -7.40 -28.62
CA THR A 295 -15.98 -7.18 -30.07
C THR A 295 -17.38 -7.24 -30.61
N LEU A 296 -17.78 -6.20 -31.34
CA LEU A 296 -19.03 -6.12 -32.07
C LEU A 296 -18.74 -6.43 -33.54
N TYR A 297 -19.16 -7.60 -34.00
CA TYR A 297 -19.03 -7.99 -35.40
C TYR A 297 -20.25 -7.51 -36.21
N ILE A 298 -19.99 -6.55 -37.11
CA ILE A 298 -21.01 -5.97 -37.98
C ILE A 298 -20.79 -6.49 -39.37
N ARG A 299 -21.77 -7.18 -39.91
CA ARG A 299 -21.73 -7.71 -41.28
C ARG A 299 -22.01 -6.66 -42.33
N LYS A 300 -21.76 -7.07 -43.59
CA LYS A 300 -22.00 -6.28 -44.78
C LYS A 300 -23.43 -5.67 -44.78
N GLY A 301 -23.48 -4.33 -44.82
CA GLY A 301 -24.71 -3.55 -44.69
C GLY A 301 -24.69 -2.60 -43.49
N GLY A 302 -24.28 -3.07 -42.31
CA GLY A 302 -24.10 -2.25 -41.14
C GLY A 302 -25.36 -1.56 -40.59
N PHE A 303 -25.18 -0.44 -39.91
CA PHE A 303 -26.26 0.41 -39.39
C PHE A 303 -26.64 1.44 -40.48
N ILE A 304 -27.92 1.52 -40.81
CA ILE A 304 -28.42 2.44 -41.85
C ILE A 304 -29.49 3.36 -41.27
N ILE A 305 -29.35 4.65 -41.54
CA ILE A 305 -30.36 5.66 -41.27
C ILE A 305 -31.11 5.90 -42.58
N LYS A 306 -32.34 5.40 -42.68
CA LYS A 306 -33.22 5.66 -43.82
C LYS A 306 -34.38 6.56 -43.40
N PRO A 307 -34.41 7.83 -43.81
CA PRO A 307 -35.60 8.65 -43.60
C PRO A 307 -36.80 8.07 -44.37
N GLU A 308 -37.92 7.91 -43.68
CA GLU A 308 -39.19 7.64 -44.36
C GLU A 308 -39.82 8.96 -44.78
N VAL A 309 -40.58 8.92 -45.88
CA VAL A 309 -41.05 10.11 -46.63
C VAL A 309 -41.82 11.14 -45.74
N ASN A 310 -42.32 10.72 -44.60
CA ASN A 310 -43.04 11.60 -43.64
C ASN A 310 -42.60 11.44 -42.18
N ASN A 311 -41.52 10.71 -41.90
CA ASN A 311 -41.06 10.47 -40.53
C ASN A 311 -39.53 10.35 -40.50
N ILE A 312 -38.86 11.48 -40.28
CA ILE A 312 -37.41 11.53 -40.13
C ILE A 312 -37.11 11.06 -38.71
N PRO A 313 -36.39 9.94 -38.51
CA PRO A 313 -36.05 9.49 -37.17
C PRO A 313 -35.17 10.54 -36.49
N GLU A 314 -35.50 10.87 -35.25
CA GLU A 314 -34.70 11.79 -34.44
C GLU A 314 -33.51 11.04 -33.85
N ILE A 315 -32.41 10.95 -34.61
CA ILE A 315 -31.17 10.31 -34.19
C ILE A 315 -30.20 11.42 -33.77
N ASN A 316 -29.96 11.53 -32.48
CA ASN A 316 -29.07 12.53 -31.94
C ASN A 316 -27.63 12.01 -31.76
N TYR A 317 -27.45 10.69 -31.64
CA TYR A 317 -26.12 10.08 -31.47
C TYR A 317 -26.08 8.64 -31.94
N PHE A 318 -24.88 8.24 -32.34
CA PHE A 318 -24.40 6.87 -32.46
C PHE A 318 -23.06 6.78 -31.73
N ILE A 319 -23.03 6.09 -30.59
CA ILE A 319 -21.86 6.03 -29.72
C ILE A 319 -21.33 4.60 -29.67
N VAL A 320 -20.01 4.45 -29.76
CA VAL A 320 -19.28 3.20 -29.50
C VAL A 320 -18.10 3.53 -28.60
N GLU A 321 -18.14 3.08 -27.35
CA GLU A 321 -17.13 3.40 -26.35
C GLU A 321 -16.56 2.13 -25.72
N ASN A 322 -15.25 1.98 -25.77
CA ASN A 322 -14.51 0.79 -25.28
C ASN A 322 -14.93 -0.53 -25.93
N VAL A 323 -15.46 -0.49 -27.15
CA VAL A 323 -15.90 -1.64 -27.92
C VAL A 323 -15.08 -1.73 -29.21
N ASN A 324 -14.57 -2.91 -29.54
CA ASN A 324 -13.97 -3.17 -30.82
C ASN A 324 -15.08 -3.38 -31.86
N VAL A 325 -14.98 -2.75 -33.02
CA VAL A 325 -15.89 -2.99 -34.15
C VAL A 325 -15.11 -3.67 -35.27
N LYS A 326 -15.58 -4.83 -35.72
CA LYS A 326 -14.92 -5.62 -36.76
C LYS A 326 -15.91 -6.15 -37.77
N GLU A 327 -15.45 -6.34 -39.00
CA GLU A 327 -16.12 -7.17 -39.97
C GLU A 327 -15.77 -8.65 -39.72
N PRO A 328 -16.73 -9.57 -39.65
CA PRO A 328 -16.43 -10.98 -39.44
C PRO A 328 -15.59 -11.51 -40.63
N ILE A 329 -14.51 -12.23 -40.32
CA ILE A 329 -13.69 -12.91 -41.29
C ILE A 329 -14.52 -14.10 -41.84
N VAL A 330 -14.99 -14.00 -43.04
CA VAL A 330 -15.56 -15.16 -43.76
C VAL A 330 -14.38 -16.02 -44.20
N SER A 331 -14.15 -17.15 -43.52
CA SER A 331 -13.21 -18.16 -44.00
C SER A 331 -13.76 -18.66 -45.35
N GLY A 332 -13.17 -18.18 -46.46
CA GLY A 332 -13.50 -18.65 -47.79
C GLY A 332 -13.25 -20.16 -47.86
N GLY A 333 -14.30 -20.91 -47.95
CA GLY A 333 -14.21 -22.28 -48.39
C GLY A 333 -13.64 -22.29 -49.81
N SER A 334 -12.50 -22.95 -49.94
CA SER A 334 -11.93 -23.34 -51.22
C SER A 334 -12.74 -24.47 -51.86
#